data_6a170b4bd3f82eb9d4646b0c0f484d3b
#
_entry.id   6a170b4bd3f82eb9d4646b0c0f484d3b
#
_cell.length_a   1.000
_cell.length_b   1.000
_cell.length_c   1.000
_cell.angle_alpha   90.00
_cell.angle_beta   90.00
_cell.angle_gamma   90.00
#
_symmetry.space_group_name_H-M   'P 1'
#
loop_
_entity.id
_entity.type
_entity.pdbx_description
1 polymer ?
#
loop_
_entity_poly.entity_id
_entity_poly.type
_entity_poly.pdbx_seq_one_letter_code
_entity_poly.pdbx_strand_id
1 'polypeptide(L)'
;MTLFQLSLLAAIVVLSLCLVLVAIRFAIGPTLPDRISAFDLFVANVIGIIAIYTAFTGHQDFIDVGIILSLFGFLGSISFAYYIMKTYQ
;
A
#
# COMPACT_ATOMS: atom_id res chain seq x y z
N MET A 1 -27.23 -8.65 1.43
CA MET A 1 -25.97 -8.37 0.74
C MET A 1 -25.76 -9.33 -0.41
N THR A 2 -25.34 -8.79 -1.53
CA THR A 2 -24.98 -9.63 -2.66
C THR A 2 -23.65 -10.31 -2.40
N LEU A 3 -23.38 -11.39 -3.14
CA LEU A 3 -22.11 -12.09 -3.04
C LEU A 3 -20.93 -11.14 -3.33
N PHE A 4 -21.12 -10.23 -4.28
CA PHE A 4 -20.11 -9.25 -4.63
C PHE A 4 -19.77 -8.34 -3.43
N GLN A 5 -20.79 -7.86 -2.73
CA GLN A 5 -20.58 -7.02 -1.57
C GLN A 5 -19.89 -7.75 -0.42
N LEU A 6 -20.24 -9.00 -0.20
CA LEU A 6 -19.57 -9.83 0.80
C LEU A 6 -18.10 -10.01 0.47
N SER A 7 -17.80 -10.25 -0.81
CA SER A 7 -16.42 -10.40 -1.25
C SER A 7 -15.62 -9.13 -1.00
N LEU A 8 -16.19 -7.97 -1.28
CA LEU A 8 -15.52 -6.69 -1.05
C LEU A 8 -15.25 -6.45 0.44
N LEU A 9 -16.23 -6.78 1.29
CA LEU A 9 -16.04 -6.63 2.73
C LEU A 9 -14.92 -7.53 3.24
N ALA A 10 -14.90 -8.78 2.79
CA ALA A 10 -13.85 -9.71 3.16
C ALA A 10 -12.48 -9.18 2.73
N ALA A 11 -12.40 -8.65 1.52
CA ALA A 11 -11.15 -8.09 0.99
C ALA A 11 -10.67 -6.90 1.83
N ILE A 12 -11.59 -6.03 2.22
CA ILE A 12 -11.24 -4.87 3.06
C ILE A 12 -10.69 -5.34 4.40
N VAL A 13 -11.32 -6.34 5.02
CA VAL A 13 -10.85 -6.88 6.30
C VAL A 13 -9.45 -7.44 6.16
N VAL A 14 -9.22 -8.23 5.11
CA VAL A 14 -7.89 -8.83 4.88
C VAL A 14 -6.85 -7.74 4.65
N LEU A 15 -7.16 -6.74 3.83
CA LEU A 15 -6.22 -5.65 3.58
C LEU A 15 -5.94 -4.84 4.84
N SER A 16 -6.94 -4.64 5.69
CA SER A 16 -6.73 -3.93 6.94
C SER A 16 -5.78 -4.69 7.86
N LEU A 17 -5.94 -6.01 7.95
CA LEU A 17 -5.02 -6.84 8.72
C LEU A 17 -3.61 -6.78 8.15
N CYS A 18 -3.47 -6.83 6.82
CA CYS A 18 -2.18 -6.71 6.17
C CYS A 18 -1.56 -5.35 6.45
N LEU A 19 -2.35 -4.29 6.46
CA LEU A 19 -1.86 -2.95 6.75
C LEU A 19 -1.27 -2.88 8.16
N VAL A 20 -1.95 -3.46 9.13
CA VAL A 20 -1.45 -3.51 10.52
C VAL A 20 -0.12 -4.25 10.57
N LEU A 21 -0.05 -5.41 9.92
CA LEU A 21 1.19 -6.20 9.91
C LEU A 21 2.32 -5.45 9.24
N VAL A 22 2.06 -4.76 8.15
CA VAL A 22 3.06 -3.96 7.45
C VAL A 22 3.54 -2.81 8.32
N ALA A 23 2.61 -2.15 9.02
CA ALA A 23 2.97 -1.06 9.92
C ALA A 23 3.89 -1.54 11.04
N ILE A 24 3.59 -2.69 11.61
CA ILE A 24 4.43 -3.29 12.65
C ILE A 24 5.82 -3.60 12.08
N ARG A 25 5.88 -4.18 10.90
CA ARG A 25 7.15 -4.52 10.27
C ARG A 25 7.97 -3.27 9.96
N PHE A 26 7.32 -2.20 9.54
CA PHE A 26 7.99 -0.94 9.29
C PHE A 26 8.63 -0.40 10.58
N ALA A 27 7.90 -0.48 11.69
CA ALA A 27 8.38 0.02 12.97
C ALA A 27 9.53 -0.81 13.52
N ILE A 28 9.50 -2.13 13.31
CA ILE A 28 10.50 -3.06 13.88
C ILE A 28 11.68 -3.26 12.92
N GLY A 29 11.52 -2.96 11.64
CA GLY A 29 12.53 -3.24 10.64
C GLY A 29 13.94 -2.84 11.07
N PRO A 30 14.86 -3.82 11.20
CA PRO A 30 16.19 -3.53 11.72
C PRO A 30 17.11 -2.84 10.73
N THR A 31 16.85 -3.00 9.43
CA THR A 31 17.68 -2.41 8.37
C THR A 31 16.86 -1.46 7.53
N LEU A 32 17.54 -0.57 6.83
CA LEU A 32 16.90 0.37 5.94
C LEU A 32 16.16 -0.35 4.79
N PRO A 33 16.75 -1.36 4.12
CA PRO A 33 16.02 -2.09 3.09
C PRO A 33 14.72 -2.72 3.58
N ASP A 34 14.68 -3.22 4.82
CA ASP A 34 13.47 -3.80 5.38
C ASP A 34 12.37 -2.75 5.52
N ARG A 35 12.73 -1.55 5.97
CA ARG A 35 11.78 -0.45 6.12
C ARG A 35 11.26 0.02 4.77
N ILE A 36 12.12 0.06 3.76
CA ILE A 36 11.71 0.48 2.42
C ILE A 36 10.74 -0.52 1.83
N SER A 37 11.01 -1.82 2.01
CA SER A 37 10.08 -2.85 1.54
C SER A 37 8.74 -2.74 2.23
N ALA A 38 8.73 -2.49 3.53
CA ALA A 38 7.49 -2.32 4.28
C ALA A 38 6.73 -1.09 3.80
N PHE A 39 7.43 0.00 3.50
CA PHE A 39 6.79 1.20 2.97
C PHE A 39 6.11 0.93 1.63
N ASP A 40 6.78 0.18 0.76
CA ASP A 40 6.20 -0.19 -0.53
C ASP A 40 4.92 -1.01 -0.36
N LEU A 41 4.96 -1.98 0.55
CA LEU A 41 3.77 -2.77 0.87
C LEU A 41 2.67 -1.92 1.47
N PHE A 42 3.02 -0.95 2.30
CA PHE A 42 2.06 -0.03 2.89
C PHE A 42 1.31 0.74 1.80
N VAL A 43 2.05 1.30 0.85
CA VAL A 43 1.45 2.05 -0.26
C VAL A 43 0.56 1.13 -1.08
N ALA A 44 1.01 -0.08 -1.39
CA ALA A 44 0.22 -1.04 -2.15
C ALA A 44 -1.08 -1.38 -1.44
N ASN A 45 -1.05 -1.56 -0.11
CA ASN A 45 -2.24 -1.85 0.67
C ASN A 45 -3.22 -0.69 0.66
N VAL A 46 -2.73 0.54 0.78
CA VAL A 46 -3.58 1.73 0.75
C VAL A 46 -4.26 1.84 -0.62
N ILE A 47 -3.52 1.61 -1.69
CA ILE A 47 -4.09 1.64 -3.05
C ILE A 47 -5.17 0.56 -3.19
N GLY A 48 -4.91 -0.63 -2.67
CA GLY A 48 -5.89 -1.72 -2.70
C GLY A 48 -7.17 -1.36 -1.96
N ILE A 49 -7.05 -0.75 -0.79
CA ILE A 49 -8.21 -0.31 0.00
C ILE A 49 -9.01 0.73 -0.77
N ILE A 50 -8.34 1.69 -1.40
CA ILE A 50 -9.00 2.71 -2.20
C ILE A 50 -9.75 2.07 -3.38
N ALA A 51 -9.11 1.12 -4.05
CA ALA A 51 -9.73 0.42 -5.17
C ALA A 51 -11.00 -0.31 -4.74
N ILE A 52 -10.95 -0.99 -3.59
CA ILE A 52 -12.11 -1.72 -3.07
C ILE A 52 -13.21 -0.75 -2.67
N TYR A 53 -12.85 0.34 -2.02
CA TYR A 53 -13.82 1.37 -1.66
C TYR A 53 -14.54 1.91 -2.89
N THR A 54 -13.78 2.21 -3.94
CA THR A 54 -14.35 2.69 -5.20
C THR A 54 -15.31 1.66 -5.80
N ALA A 55 -14.93 0.39 -5.80
CA ALA A 55 -15.78 -0.67 -6.32
C ALA A 55 -17.04 -0.85 -5.48
N PHE A 56 -16.94 -0.68 -4.16
CA PHE A 56 -18.07 -0.88 -3.25
C PHE A 56 -19.07 0.24 -3.38
N THR A 57 -18.62 1.49 -3.42
CA THR A 57 -19.50 2.66 -3.42
C THR A 57 -19.87 3.14 -4.81
N GLY A 58 -19.08 2.79 -5.81
CA GLY A 58 -19.26 3.30 -7.16
C GLY A 58 -18.73 4.70 -7.37
N HIS A 59 -18.19 5.32 -6.34
CA HIS A 59 -17.60 6.66 -6.45
C HIS A 59 -16.18 6.56 -6.97
N GLN A 60 -15.89 7.33 -8.01
CA GLN A 60 -14.57 7.31 -8.65
C GLN A 60 -13.68 8.46 -8.20
N ASP A 61 -14.12 9.20 -7.20
CA ASP A 61 -13.40 10.40 -6.73
C ASP A 61 -12.02 10.07 -6.18
N PHE A 62 -11.86 8.86 -5.64
CA PHE A 62 -10.61 8.45 -5.01
C PHE A 62 -9.62 7.79 -5.96
N ILE A 63 -10.00 7.60 -7.24
CA ILE A 63 -9.09 7.02 -8.22
C ILE A 63 -7.89 7.93 -8.43
N ASP A 64 -8.12 9.24 -8.48
CA ASP A 64 -7.03 10.21 -8.62
C ASP A 64 -6.04 10.09 -7.47
N VAL A 65 -6.54 9.93 -6.26
CA VAL A 65 -5.69 9.73 -5.08
C VAL A 65 -4.87 8.47 -5.23
N GLY A 66 -5.48 7.39 -5.71
CA GLY A 66 -4.78 6.13 -5.95
C GLY A 66 -3.65 6.28 -6.97
N ILE A 67 -3.91 7.01 -8.05
CA ILE A 67 -2.90 7.26 -9.07
C ILE A 67 -1.74 8.06 -8.49
N ILE A 68 -2.03 9.10 -7.73
CA ILE A 68 -1.00 9.92 -7.10
C ILE A 68 -0.17 9.09 -6.13
N LEU A 69 -0.82 8.24 -5.32
CA LEU A 69 -0.12 7.36 -4.39
C LEU A 69 0.76 6.35 -5.13
N SER A 70 0.30 5.84 -6.27
CA SER A 70 1.09 4.93 -7.08
C SER A 70 2.36 5.61 -7.57
N LEU A 71 2.24 6.86 -8.03
CA LEU A 71 3.40 7.62 -8.48
C LEU A 71 4.37 7.89 -7.33
N PHE A 72 3.85 8.27 -6.16
CA PHE A 72 4.68 8.48 -4.98
C PHE A 72 5.41 7.20 -4.58
N GLY A 73 4.71 6.08 -4.60
CA GLY A 73 5.32 4.78 -4.27
C GLY A 73 6.44 4.44 -5.24
N PHE A 74 6.19 4.64 -6.52
CA PHE A 74 7.19 4.36 -7.56
C PHE A 74 8.42 5.25 -7.40
N LEU A 75 8.19 6.56 -7.26
CA LEU A 75 9.30 7.50 -7.08
C LEU A 75 10.03 7.24 -5.77
N GLY A 76 9.30 6.91 -4.71
CA GLY A 76 9.91 6.59 -3.43
C GLY A 76 10.80 5.37 -3.52
N SER A 77 10.31 4.31 -4.17
CA SER A 77 11.09 3.08 -4.35
C SER A 77 12.37 3.34 -5.13
N ILE A 78 12.28 4.11 -6.22
CA ILE A 78 13.44 4.45 -7.03
C ILE A 78 14.42 5.28 -6.22
N SER A 79 13.94 6.28 -5.49
CA SER A 79 14.79 7.15 -4.68
C SER A 79 15.52 6.37 -3.61
N PHE A 80 14.82 5.46 -2.92
CA PHE A 80 15.42 4.64 -1.90
C PHE A 80 16.43 3.66 -2.48
N ALA A 81 16.10 3.06 -3.62
CA ALA A 81 17.01 2.15 -4.28
C ALA A 81 18.31 2.87 -4.68
N TYR A 82 18.18 4.09 -5.21
CA TYR A 82 19.33 4.89 -5.56
C TYR A 82 20.16 5.23 -4.30
N TYR A 83 19.49 5.60 -3.23
CA TYR A 83 20.16 5.93 -1.98
C TYR A 83 20.94 4.75 -1.44
N ILE A 84 20.33 3.58 -1.44
CA ILE A 84 20.99 2.37 -0.94
C ILE A 84 22.19 2.02 -1.81
N MET A 85 22.03 2.07 -3.13
CA MET A 85 23.10 1.77 -4.05
C MET A 85 24.29 2.71 -3.84
N LYS A 86 24.03 3.98 -3.62
CA LYS A 86 25.06 4.97 -3.41
C LYS A 86 25.75 4.79 -2.05
N THR A 87 24.98 4.42 -1.02
CA THR A 87 25.48 4.28 0.34
C THR A 87 26.33 3.03 0.51
N TYR A 88 25.93 1.93 -0.14
CA TYR A 88 26.58 0.64 0.03
C TYR A 88 27.56 0.31 -1.09
N GLN A 89 27.86 1.25 -1.93
CA GLN A 89 28.81 1.08 -3.02
C GLN A 89 30.25 1.28 -2.57
#